data_0586390a3928e6670b4e8dfab7f9e4f7
#
_entry.id   0586390a3928e6670b4e8dfab7f9e4f7
#
_cell.length_a   1.000
_cell.length_b   1.000
_cell.length_c   1.000
_cell.angle_alpha   90.00
_cell.angle_beta   90.00
_cell.angle_gamma   90.00
#
_symmetry.space_group_name_H-M   'P 1'
#
loop_
_entity.id
_entity.type
_entity.pdbx_description
1 polymer ?
#
loop_
_entity_poly.entity_id
_entity_poly.type
_entity_poly.pdbx_seq_one_letter_code
_entity_poly.pdbx_strand_id
1 'polypeptide(L)'
;MLEYYDAYLVGLTATPNNQTFGFFNQNLVMEYGHTQAVADGVNVNYDVYRIQTEVTERGAKVEKGYWLETVDKATRRKSAWQLDEDFEYDPAELDRSVQTPDQIRKVITTFRDKLPTEIFPGRTEVPKTLVFAKDDNHAEKIVEILREEFAKGNEFAQKITYRTTGTKPEDLISAFRNSYFPRVAVTVDMIATGTDIKPVEIVMFMRSVKSRSFFEQMKGRGVRVCNSADLQAVTPDAKVKDHFVIVDAVGVCERDKTDSRPMDTKRTVPFDKLLQAVSLGNVEDEVLSSVAARLARLDKDLSPADHAKVLEISGKSLRDMASGIVQALNVDDDTSPFEAEAKKVKAAKPFANPALRNLILQLRQKADLVVDIATKDELLHAGFSQEMSDRAKGLVQSFEAFIAQHKDEITALQILYNRPSRAPLSYKDIKALADALHAPPHLIDESQLWQAYAALNKTKVKGTSQRRLLTDLVSLVRFAMQQDNELVPYPERVQSNYKAWLAQQHQNFTPEQLHWLEMIRDHIAANLGIEPDDFEYAPFNSEGGLGKVHQLFGAELGQVIEAMNRELVA
;
A
#
# COMPACT_ATOMS: atom_id res chain seq x y z
N MET A 1 -36.56 -9.99 -3.22
CA MET A 1 -35.74 -11.05 -3.83
C MET A 1 -35.25 -12.05 -2.79
N LEU A 2 -34.83 -11.64 -1.59
CA LEU A 2 -34.36 -12.54 -0.52
C LEU A 2 -35.45 -13.44 0.04
N GLU A 3 -36.69 -12.96 0.10
CA GLU A 3 -37.88 -13.73 0.56
C GLU A 3 -38.38 -14.79 -0.45
N TYR A 4 -37.85 -14.76 -1.67
CA TYR A 4 -38.25 -15.68 -2.75
C TYR A 4 -37.47 -16.99 -2.73
N TYR A 5 -36.27 -17.01 -2.13
CA TYR A 5 -35.42 -18.18 -2.09
C TYR A 5 -35.36 -18.75 -0.67
N ASP A 6 -35.76 -19.99 -0.48
CA ASP A 6 -35.52 -20.77 0.74
C ASP A 6 -34.09 -21.35 0.69
N ALA A 7 -33.11 -20.48 0.92
CA ALA A 7 -31.70 -20.82 0.83
C ALA A 7 -30.88 -20.06 1.87
N TYR A 8 -29.75 -20.66 2.28
CA TYR A 8 -28.80 -19.97 3.13
C TYR A 8 -28.15 -18.79 2.38
N LEU A 9 -28.12 -17.64 3.04
CA LEU A 9 -27.49 -16.45 2.52
C LEU A 9 -26.06 -16.33 3.08
N VAL A 10 -25.06 -16.34 2.19
CA VAL A 10 -23.66 -16.17 2.53
C VAL A 10 -23.13 -14.88 1.90
N GLY A 11 -22.57 -14.00 2.72
CA GLY A 11 -21.92 -12.76 2.27
C GLY A 11 -20.41 -12.87 2.36
N LEU A 12 -19.70 -12.47 1.29
CA LEU A 12 -18.25 -12.32 1.27
C LEU A 12 -17.90 -10.85 1.07
N THR A 13 -17.09 -10.31 1.94
CA THR A 13 -16.62 -8.91 1.84
C THR A 13 -15.19 -8.77 2.38
N ALA A 14 -14.38 -7.99 1.69
CA ALA A 14 -13.04 -7.63 2.16
C ALA A 14 -13.07 -6.46 3.19
N THR A 15 -14.16 -5.72 3.27
CA THR A 15 -14.32 -4.53 4.11
C THR A 15 -15.68 -4.53 4.79
N PRO A 16 -15.91 -5.43 5.77
CA PRO A 16 -17.18 -5.46 6.50
C PRO A 16 -17.39 -4.14 7.23
N ASN A 17 -18.65 -3.71 7.31
CA ASN A 17 -19.05 -2.53 8.06
C ASN A 17 -20.25 -2.85 8.96
N ASN A 18 -20.65 -1.92 9.82
CA ASN A 18 -21.76 -2.12 10.76
C ASN A 18 -23.07 -2.51 10.06
N GLN A 19 -23.33 -2.03 8.84
CA GLN A 19 -24.51 -2.44 8.06
C GLN A 19 -24.40 -3.89 7.58
N THR A 20 -23.20 -4.33 7.16
CA THR A 20 -22.95 -5.73 6.80
C THR A 20 -23.22 -6.64 8.00
N PHE A 21 -22.69 -6.30 9.16
CA PHE A 21 -22.93 -7.04 10.41
C PHE A 21 -24.40 -7.01 10.81
N GLY A 22 -25.07 -5.85 10.72
CA GLY A 22 -26.50 -5.71 10.99
C GLY A 22 -27.35 -6.56 10.06
N PHE A 23 -27.07 -6.56 8.75
CA PHE A 23 -27.79 -7.35 7.75
C PHE A 23 -27.71 -8.87 8.02
N PHE A 24 -26.58 -9.37 8.50
CA PHE A 24 -26.37 -10.78 8.85
C PHE A 24 -26.58 -11.06 10.36
N ASN A 25 -27.28 -10.20 11.11
CA ASN A 25 -27.56 -10.36 12.53
C ASN A 25 -26.31 -10.65 13.38
N GLN A 26 -25.21 -9.98 13.10
CA GLN A 26 -23.89 -10.17 13.75
C GLN A 26 -23.29 -11.57 13.55
N ASN A 27 -23.82 -12.37 12.62
CA ASN A 27 -23.34 -13.73 12.35
C ASN A 27 -22.08 -13.72 11.48
N LEU A 28 -20.94 -13.49 12.12
CA LEU A 28 -19.62 -13.62 11.49
C LEU A 28 -19.18 -15.08 11.57
N VAL A 29 -19.17 -15.77 10.43
CA VAL A 29 -18.79 -17.20 10.34
C VAL A 29 -17.29 -17.38 10.31
N MET A 30 -16.58 -16.49 9.60
CA MET A 30 -15.13 -16.55 9.46
C MET A 30 -14.58 -15.15 9.20
N GLU A 31 -13.48 -14.84 9.87
CA GLU A 31 -12.66 -13.66 9.59
C GLU A 31 -11.25 -14.11 9.20
N TYR A 32 -10.77 -13.61 8.05
CA TYR A 32 -9.42 -13.82 7.57
C TYR A 32 -8.72 -12.46 7.47
N GLY A 33 -8.11 -12.05 8.59
CA GLY A 33 -7.53 -10.72 8.74
C GLY A 33 -6.20 -10.55 7.98
N HIS A 34 -5.77 -9.30 7.84
CA HIS A 34 -4.51 -8.96 7.15
C HIS A 34 -3.30 -9.65 7.79
N THR A 35 -3.21 -9.70 9.11
CA THR A 35 -2.10 -10.35 9.85
C THR A 35 -2.01 -11.83 9.52
N GLN A 36 -3.15 -12.53 9.51
CA GLN A 36 -3.20 -13.95 9.12
C GLN A 36 -2.79 -14.13 7.64
N ALA A 37 -3.31 -13.28 6.75
CA ALA A 37 -2.97 -13.35 5.32
C ALA A 37 -1.49 -13.09 5.04
N VAL A 38 -0.82 -12.29 5.87
CA VAL A 38 0.63 -12.06 5.78
C VAL A 38 1.40 -13.27 6.32
N ALA A 39 1.01 -13.83 7.46
CA ALA A 39 1.62 -15.04 8.02
C ALA A 39 1.50 -16.23 7.05
N ASP A 40 0.36 -16.38 6.36
CA ASP A 40 0.14 -17.41 5.34
C ASP A 40 0.84 -17.10 3.99
N GLY A 41 1.53 -15.98 3.87
CA GLY A 41 2.22 -15.57 2.64
C GLY A 41 1.32 -15.18 1.46
N VAL A 42 0.03 -14.93 1.70
CA VAL A 42 -0.96 -14.51 0.69
C VAL A 42 -0.88 -13.00 0.44
N ASN A 43 -0.55 -12.24 1.48
CA ASN A 43 -0.32 -10.79 1.41
C ASN A 43 1.09 -10.43 1.87
N VAL A 44 1.55 -9.24 1.51
CA VAL A 44 2.74 -8.63 2.11
C VAL A 44 2.35 -7.60 3.17
N ASN A 45 3.22 -7.38 4.14
CA ASN A 45 3.04 -6.35 5.16
C ASN A 45 3.31 -4.95 4.59
N TYR A 46 3.09 -3.92 5.41
CA TYR A 46 3.35 -2.53 5.02
C TYR A 46 4.01 -1.74 6.13
N ASP A 47 4.80 -0.75 5.70
CA ASP A 47 5.38 0.27 6.56
C ASP A 47 4.81 1.64 6.20
N VAL A 48 4.77 2.55 7.18
CA VAL A 48 4.28 3.91 6.96
C VAL A 48 5.45 4.88 7.05
N TYR A 49 5.77 5.52 5.93
CA TYR A 49 6.74 6.60 5.84
C TYR A 49 6.00 7.93 5.78
N ARG A 50 6.20 8.79 6.74
CA ARG A 50 5.52 10.06 6.86
C ARG A 50 6.37 11.20 6.33
N ILE A 51 5.74 12.08 5.54
CA ILE A 51 6.32 13.34 5.08
C ILE A 51 5.40 14.46 5.58
N GLN A 52 5.85 15.22 6.57
CA GLN A 52 5.11 16.34 7.15
C GLN A 52 5.74 17.64 6.71
N THR A 53 4.92 18.54 6.19
CA THR A 53 5.34 19.90 5.84
C THR A 53 4.57 20.92 6.66
N GLU A 54 5.08 22.12 6.78
CA GLU A 54 4.44 23.20 7.54
C GLU A 54 3.03 23.48 7.03
N VAL A 55 2.86 23.59 5.72
CA VAL A 55 1.56 23.84 5.08
C VAL A 55 0.56 22.71 5.36
N THR A 56 1.00 21.44 5.37
CA THR A 56 0.10 20.31 5.66
C THR A 56 -0.33 20.24 7.11
N GLU A 57 0.47 20.75 8.06
CA GLU A 57 0.17 20.67 9.50
C GLU A 57 -0.53 21.94 10.02
N ARG A 58 -0.17 23.11 9.50
CA ARG A 58 -0.60 24.39 10.04
C ARG A 58 -1.42 25.25 9.08
N GLY A 59 -1.45 24.92 7.77
CA GLY A 59 -1.93 25.82 6.74
C GLY A 59 -0.90 26.88 6.38
N ALA A 60 -1.33 27.95 5.74
CA ALA A 60 -0.44 29.06 5.43
C ALA A 60 -1.18 30.40 5.41
N LYS A 61 -0.40 31.46 5.52
CA LYS A 61 -0.86 32.85 5.42
C LYS A 61 -0.06 33.55 4.34
N VAL A 62 -0.77 34.10 3.34
CA VAL A 62 -0.20 34.94 2.29
C VAL A 62 -0.51 36.37 2.63
N GLU A 63 0.52 37.22 2.75
CA GLU A 63 0.36 38.62 3.12
C GLU A 63 -0.26 39.44 1.99
N LYS A 64 -0.91 40.51 2.35
CA LYS A 64 -1.42 41.55 1.45
C LYS A 64 -0.32 41.98 0.47
N GLY A 65 -0.71 42.21 -0.79
CA GLY A 65 0.18 42.68 -1.84
C GLY A 65 0.85 41.59 -2.66
N TYR A 66 0.80 40.32 -2.20
CA TYR A 66 1.23 39.20 -3.02
C TYR A 66 0.21 38.83 -4.10
N TRP A 67 0.69 38.14 -5.13
CA TRP A 67 -0.15 37.65 -6.21
C TRP A 67 -0.57 36.21 -5.96
N LEU A 68 -1.86 35.91 -6.09
CA LEU A 68 -2.41 34.57 -6.16
C LEU A 68 -2.95 34.30 -7.56
N GLU A 69 -2.92 33.03 -7.97
CA GLU A 69 -3.60 32.59 -9.19
C GLU A 69 -4.95 31.97 -8.82
N THR A 70 -5.96 32.22 -9.62
CA THR A 70 -7.20 31.43 -9.62
C THR A 70 -7.27 30.62 -10.89
N VAL A 71 -7.70 29.39 -10.75
CA VAL A 71 -7.92 28.46 -11.87
C VAL A 71 -9.39 28.09 -11.90
N ASP A 72 -10.07 28.49 -12.94
CA ASP A 72 -11.42 28.00 -13.21
C ASP A 72 -11.39 26.49 -13.45
N LYS A 73 -12.03 25.71 -12.56
CA LYS A 73 -12.01 24.24 -12.59
C LYS A 73 -12.62 23.63 -13.84
N ALA A 74 -13.46 24.38 -14.56
CA ALA A 74 -14.14 23.92 -15.77
C ALA A 74 -13.34 24.24 -17.04
N THR A 75 -12.93 25.48 -17.18
CA THR A 75 -12.26 26.00 -18.39
C THR A 75 -10.75 25.93 -18.30
N ARG A 76 -10.19 25.68 -17.11
CA ARG A 76 -8.76 25.75 -16.78
C ARG A 76 -8.10 27.10 -17.08
N ARG A 77 -8.90 28.14 -17.25
CA ARG A 77 -8.37 29.49 -17.40
C ARG A 77 -7.74 29.94 -16.10
N LYS A 78 -6.53 30.46 -16.19
CA LYS A 78 -5.81 31.08 -15.10
C LYS A 78 -6.04 32.56 -15.13
N SER A 79 -6.30 33.16 -13.97
CA SER A 79 -6.28 34.59 -13.73
C SER A 79 -5.46 34.88 -12.49
N ALA A 80 -4.64 35.90 -12.54
CA ALA A 80 -3.85 36.32 -11.38
C ALA A 80 -4.47 37.61 -10.82
N TRP A 81 -4.49 37.71 -9.49
CA TRP A 81 -4.97 38.87 -8.76
C TRP A 81 -4.07 39.19 -7.59
N GLN A 82 -3.94 40.47 -7.28
CA GLN A 82 -3.14 40.92 -6.16
C GLN A 82 -4.03 41.01 -4.91
N LEU A 83 -3.53 40.53 -3.79
CA LEU A 83 -4.25 40.54 -2.52
C LEU A 83 -4.40 41.95 -1.97
N ASP A 84 -5.63 42.32 -1.70
CA ASP A 84 -5.97 43.61 -1.03
C ASP A 84 -5.91 43.49 0.51
N GLU A 85 -6.02 42.24 1.02
CA GLU A 85 -5.94 41.86 2.44
C GLU A 85 -5.13 40.55 2.58
N ASP A 86 -4.70 40.24 3.81
CA ASP A 86 -4.05 38.96 4.10
C ASP A 86 -4.99 37.80 3.79
N PHE A 87 -4.46 36.74 3.15
CA PHE A 87 -5.19 35.53 2.82
C PHE A 87 -4.64 34.39 3.66
N GLU A 88 -5.45 33.82 4.54
CA GLU A 88 -5.08 32.72 5.42
C GLU A 88 -5.96 31.50 5.12
N TYR A 89 -5.36 30.31 5.14
CA TYR A 89 -6.09 29.06 4.95
C TYR A 89 -5.57 27.95 5.87
N ASP A 90 -6.52 27.13 6.33
CA ASP A 90 -6.27 25.99 7.18
C ASP A 90 -5.81 24.76 6.38
N PRO A 91 -5.15 23.77 7.02
CA PRO A 91 -4.82 22.47 6.40
C PRO A 91 -6.04 21.74 5.81
N ALA A 92 -7.25 21.99 6.35
CA ALA A 92 -8.49 21.40 5.82
C ALA A 92 -8.93 22.01 4.47
N GLU A 93 -8.48 23.21 4.14
CA GLU A 93 -8.75 23.90 2.88
C GLU A 93 -7.73 23.56 1.80
N LEU A 94 -6.53 23.11 2.24
CA LEU A 94 -5.50 22.61 1.34
C LEU A 94 -6.09 21.52 0.45
N ASP A 95 -5.84 21.64 -0.85
CA ASP A 95 -6.38 20.78 -1.91
C ASP A 95 -7.92 20.80 -2.08
N ARG A 96 -8.67 21.60 -1.35
CA ARG A 96 -10.13 21.79 -1.56
C ARG A 96 -10.42 23.05 -2.34
N SER A 97 -10.07 24.18 -1.77
CA SER A 97 -10.20 25.53 -2.32
C SER A 97 -8.85 26.15 -2.64
N VAL A 98 -7.78 25.71 -1.97
CA VAL A 98 -6.41 26.20 -2.18
C VAL A 98 -5.49 25.05 -2.60
N GLN A 99 -4.66 25.28 -3.59
CA GLN A 99 -3.60 24.39 -4.02
C GLN A 99 -2.27 25.11 -3.90
N THR A 100 -1.30 24.49 -3.27
CA THR A 100 0.05 25.04 -3.07
C THR A 100 1.06 24.19 -3.84
N PRO A 101 1.49 24.63 -5.03
CA PRO A 101 2.46 23.87 -5.84
C PRO A 101 3.78 23.62 -5.13
N ASP A 102 4.22 24.54 -4.27
CA ASP A 102 5.46 24.39 -3.50
C ASP A 102 5.35 23.26 -2.46
N GLN A 103 4.20 23.10 -1.83
CA GLN A 103 3.92 21.98 -0.91
C GLN A 103 3.98 20.63 -1.66
N ILE A 104 3.33 20.51 -2.82
CA ILE A 104 3.39 19.32 -3.65
C ILE A 104 4.85 19.02 -4.04
N ARG A 105 5.59 20.04 -4.45
CA ARG A 105 7.01 19.95 -4.82
C ARG A 105 7.86 19.51 -3.63
N LYS A 106 7.64 20.05 -2.45
CA LYS A 106 8.36 19.68 -1.23
C LYS A 106 8.16 18.20 -0.89
N VAL A 107 6.92 17.70 -0.97
CA VAL A 107 6.63 16.27 -0.74
C VAL A 107 7.33 15.39 -1.78
N ILE A 108 7.25 15.75 -3.06
CA ILE A 108 7.83 14.96 -4.16
C ILE A 108 9.37 14.96 -4.12
N THR A 109 10.01 16.10 -3.85
CA THR A 109 11.48 16.18 -3.72
C THR A 109 11.96 15.39 -2.52
N THR A 110 11.27 15.50 -1.38
CA THR A 110 11.58 14.71 -0.19
C THR A 110 11.45 13.20 -0.48
N PHE A 111 10.35 12.80 -1.13
CA PHE A 111 10.15 11.41 -1.54
C PHE A 111 11.29 10.92 -2.45
N ARG A 112 11.64 11.68 -3.49
CA ARG A 112 12.75 11.35 -4.41
C ARG A 112 14.07 11.14 -3.67
N ASP A 113 14.41 12.08 -2.78
CA ASP A 113 15.72 12.09 -2.10
C ASP A 113 15.81 10.99 -1.03
N LYS A 114 14.69 10.67 -0.38
CA LYS A 114 14.61 9.63 0.66
C LYS A 114 14.38 8.22 0.11
N LEU A 115 13.96 8.10 -1.14
CA LEU A 115 13.67 6.81 -1.76
C LEU A 115 14.87 5.84 -1.70
N PRO A 116 16.09 6.18 -2.21
CA PRO A 116 17.23 5.27 -2.24
C PRO A 116 17.96 5.13 -0.90
N THR A 117 17.67 5.99 0.07
CA THR A 117 18.41 6.05 1.33
C THR A 117 17.63 5.52 2.53
N GLU A 118 16.32 5.70 2.53
CA GLU A 118 15.46 5.36 3.68
C GLU A 118 14.28 4.47 3.30
N ILE A 119 13.51 4.81 2.25
CA ILE A 119 12.26 4.11 1.91
C ILE A 119 12.57 2.74 1.30
N PHE A 120 13.45 2.70 0.31
CA PHE A 120 13.98 1.47 -0.30
C PHE A 120 15.51 1.58 -0.45
N PRO A 121 16.28 1.36 0.62
CA PRO A 121 17.74 1.54 0.60
C PRO A 121 18.42 0.72 -0.49
N GLY A 122 19.27 1.40 -1.26
CA GLY A 122 20.07 0.77 -2.33
C GLY A 122 19.32 0.53 -3.65
N ARG A 123 18.04 0.91 -3.77
CA ARG A 123 17.30 0.85 -5.03
C ARG A 123 17.72 2.01 -5.94
N THR A 124 17.96 1.71 -7.20
CA THR A 124 18.28 2.69 -8.25
C THR A 124 17.08 3.03 -9.09
N GLU A 125 16.13 2.10 -9.22
CA GLU A 125 14.88 2.29 -9.92
C GLU A 125 13.78 2.77 -8.98
N VAL A 126 12.93 3.66 -9.46
CA VAL A 126 11.74 4.07 -8.70
C VAL A 126 10.76 2.90 -8.68
N PRO A 127 10.37 2.35 -7.52
CA PRO A 127 9.38 1.29 -7.44
C PRO A 127 8.04 1.69 -8.05
N LYS A 128 7.21 0.73 -8.48
CA LYS A 128 5.85 1.02 -8.94
C LYS A 128 5.07 1.73 -7.84
N THR A 129 4.77 3.00 -8.08
CA THR A 129 4.16 3.92 -7.11
C THR A 129 2.76 4.31 -7.53
N LEU A 130 1.77 4.06 -6.66
CA LEU A 130 0.39 4.51 -6.85
C LEU A 130 0.13 5.72 -5.95
N VAL A 131 -0.16 6.88 -6.56
CA VAL A 131 -0.43 8.12 -5.84
C VAL A 131 -1.93 8.43 -5.85
N PHE A 132 -2.50 8.65 -4.68
CA PHE A 132 -3.89 9.08 -4.54
C PHE A 132 -3.99 10.60 -4.40
N ALA A 133 -4.49 11.23 -5.44
CA ALA A 133 -4.79 12.66 -5.49
C ALA A 133 -6.23 12.95 -5.07
N LYS A 134 -6.51 14.19 -4.74
CA LYS A 134 -7.84 14.62 -4.30
C LYS A 134 -8.84 14.76 -5.44
N ASP A 135 -8.44 15.39 -6.50
CA ASP A 135 -9.22 15.59 -7.72
C ASP A 135 -8.34 15.56 -8.97
N ASP A 136 -8.96 15.73 -10.13
CA ASP A 136 -8.29 15.63 -11.43
C ASP A 136 -7.23 16.74 -11.65
N ASN A 137 -7.48 17.95 -11.14
CA ASN A 137 -6.54 19.07 -11.25
C ASN A 137 -5.32 18.84 -10.36
N HIS A 138 -5.53 18.36 -9.13
CA HIS A 138 -4.46 17.96 -8.24
C HIS A 138 -3.62 16.82 -8.83
N ALA A 139 -4.28 15.81 -9.43
CA ALA A 139 -3.58 14.72 -10.11
C ALA A 139 -2.71 15.21 -11.27
N GLU A 140 -3.19 16.16 -12.07
CA GLU A 140 -2.43 16.79 -13.16
C GLU A 140 -1.18 17.49 -12.62
N LYS A 141 -1.34 18.31 -11.57
CA LYS A 141 -0.22 19.05 -10.97
C LYS A 141 0.83 18.13 -10.34
N ILE A 142 0.40 17.05 -9.69
CA ILE A 142 1.31 16.03 -9.15
C ILE A 142 2.13 15.40 -10.28
N VAL A 143 1.49 15.02 -11.40
CA VAL A 143 2.17 14.42 -12.55
C VAL A 143 3.20 15.38 -13.16
N GLU A 144 2.82 16.66 -13.33
CA GLU A 144 3.73 17.71 -13.83
C GLU A 144 4.99 17.79 -12.96
N ILE A 145 4.80 17.95 -11.64
CA ILE A 145 5.92 18.11 -10.68
C ILE A 145 6.75 16.82 -10.59
N LEU A 146 6.14 15.62 -10.64
CA LEU A 146 6.86 14.36 -10.66
C LEU A 146 7.82 14.28 -11.87
N ARG A 147 7.36 14.67 -13.06
CA ARG A 147 8.18 14.67 -14.27
C ARG A 147 9.34 15.66 -14.19
N GLU A 148 9.08 16.85 -13.64
CA GLU A 148 10.09 17.88 -13.43
C GLU A 148 11.16 17.42 -12.42
N GLU A 149 10.74 17.00 -11.24
CA GLU A 149 11.65 16.71 -10.12
C GLU A 149 12.48 15.43 -10.33
N PHE A 150 11.94 14.43 -11.00
CA PHE A 150 12.69 13.24 -11.38
C PHE A 150 13.46 13.40 -12.70
N ALA A 151 13.30 14.52 -13.40
CA ALA A 151 13.90 14.78 -14.71
C ALA A 151 13.68 13.62 -15.71
N LYS A 152 12.50 13.03 -15.69
CA LYS A 152 12.10 11.89 -16.53
C LYS A 152 11.03 12.33 -17.53
N GLY A 153 10.97 11.62 -18.68
CA GLY A 153 10.01 11.90 -19.74
C GLY A 153 8.54 11.68 -19.37
N ASN A 154 7.65 12.00 -20.32
CA ASN A 154 6.21 11.93 -20.09
C ASN A 154 5.70 10.53 -19.71
N GLU A 155 6.39 9.48 -20.10
CA GLU A 155 6.00 8.10 -19.79
C GLU A 155 6.25 7.73 -18.31
N PHE A 156 7.12 8.47 -17.61
CA PHE A 156 7.51 8.17 -16.24
C PHE A 156 6.34 8.21 -15.26
N ALA A 157 5.54 9.28 -15.31
CA ALA A 157 4.36 9.46 -14.47
C ALA A 157 3.13 9.71 -15.34
N GLN A 158 2.04 9.03 -15.04
CA GLN A 158 0.78 9.13 -15.79
C GLN A 158 -0.40 9.40 -14.87
N LYS A 159 -1.28 10.31 -15.33
CA LYS A 159 -2.58 10.51 -14.72
C LYS A 159 -3.54 9.44 -15.20
N ILE A 160 -4.18 8.73 -14.29
CA ILE A 160 -5.19 7.70 -14.59
C ILE A 160 -6.49 8.03 -13.87
N THR A 161 -7.34 8.78 -14.55
CA THR A 161 -8.64 9.23 -14.06
C THR A 161 -9.68 9.10 -15.17
N TYR A 162 -10.96 9.22 -14.85
CA TYR A 162 -12.04 9.24 -15.84
C TYR A 162 -11.96 10.42 -16.84
N ARG A 163 -11.13 11.41 -16.56
CA ARG A 163 -10.90 12.58 -17.43
C ARG A 163 -9.56 12.49 -18.17
N THR A 164 -8.90 11.36 -18.15
CA THR A 164 -7.68 11.15 -18.93
C THR A 164 -8.01 11.23 -20.42
N THR A 165 -7.24 12.03 -21.15
CA THR A 165 -7.40 12.24 -22.60
C THR A 165 -6.23 11.59 -23.36
N GLY A 166 -6.47 11.18 -24.59
CA GLY A 166 -5.46 10.61 -25.49
C GLY A 166 -5.40 9.10 -25.42
N THR A 167 -5.01 8.51 -24.29
CA THR A 167 -4.95 7.06 -24.09
C THR A 167 -6.09 6.60 -23.19
N LYS A 168 -6.66 5.43 -23.46
CA LYS A 168 -7.72 4.88 -22.62
C LYS A 168 -7.17 4.55 -21.23
N PRO A 169 -7.92 4.82 -20.14
CA PRO A 169 -7.48 4.52 -18.78
C PRO A 169 -7.12 3.04 -18.58
N GLU A 170 -7.84 2.12 -19.20
CA GLU A 170 -7.59 0.67 -19.13
C GLU A 170 -6.24 0.29 -19.71
N ASP A 171 -5.83 0.93 -20.83
CA ASP A 171 -4.53 0.70 -21.46
C ASP A 171 -3.38 1.20 -20.54
N LEU A 172 -3.58 2.36 -19.90
CA LEU A 172 -2.63 2.90 -18.92
C LEU A 172 -2.51 2.01 -17.67
N ILE A 173 -3.63 1.45 -17.18
CA ILE A 173 -3.63 0.50 -16.06
C ILE A 173 -2.89 -0.77 -16.47
N SER A 174 -3.13 -1.28 -17.69
CA SER A 174 -2.44 -2.46 -18.21
C SER A 174 -0.92 -2.21 -18.36
N ALA A 175 -0.54 -1.05 -18.88
CA ALA A 175 0.86 -0.65 -18.96
C ALA A 175 1.49 -0.50 -17.57
N PHE A 176 0.81 0.13 -16.61
CA PHE A 176 1.29 0.26 -15.23
C PHE A 176 1.52 -1.09 -14.55
N ARG A 177 0.68 -2.08 -14.86
CA ARG A 177 0.79 -3.45 -14.34
C ARG A 177 1.95 -4.23 -14.96
N ASN A 178 2.11 -4.18 -16.29
CA ASN A 178 2.87 -5.17 -17.04
C ASN A 178 4.12 -4.61 -17.73
N SER A 179 4.30 -3.27 -17.77
CA SER A 179 5.41 -2.63 -18.48
C SER A 179 6.33 -1.89 -17.52
N TYR A 180 7.56 -1.58 -17.95
CA TYR A 180 8.49 -0.76 -17.19
C TYR A 180 7.90 0.64 -16.90
N PHE A 181 7.36 1.32 -17.91
CA PHE A 181 6.62 2.57 -17.74
C PHE A 181 5.10 2.34 -17.76
N PRO A 182 4.33 3.19 -17.08
CA PRO A 182 4.76 4.25 -16.17
C PRO A 182 5.30 3.69 -14.85
N ARG A 183 6.23 4.45 -14.21
CA ARG A 183 6.71 4.14 -12.86
C ARG A 183 5.73 4.61 -11.81
N VAL A 184 5.12 5.77 -12.04
CA VAL A 184 4.16 6.39 -11.12
C VAL A 184 2.81 6.55 -11.80
N ALA A 185 1.76 6.03 -11.17
CA ALA A 185 0.37 6.26 -11.56
C ALA A 185 -0.31 7.18 -10.55
N VAL A 186 -0.86 8.30 -11.01
CA VAL A 186 -1.59 9.25 -10.16
C VAL A 186 -3.08 9.12 -10.46
N THR A 187 -3.88 8.80 -9.46
CA THR A 187 -5.32 8.57 -9.59
C THR A 187 -6.11 9.29 -8.50
N VAL A 188 -7.41 9.45 -8.71
CA VAL A 188 -8.33 9.97 -7.68
C VAL A 188 -9.02 8.82 -6.96
N ASP A 189 -9.70 7.95 -7.71
CA ASP A 189 -10.47 6.81 -7.19
C ASP A 189 -10.55 5.62 -8.15
N MET A 190 -10.16 5.80 -9.41
CA MET A 190 -10.34 4.80 -10.46
C MET A 190 -9.61 3.48 -10.20
N ILE A 191 -8.41 3.53 -9.62
CA ILE A 191 -7.61 2.35 -9.27
C ILE A 191 -7.89 1.88 -7.83
N ALA A 192 -8.75 2.57 -7.08
CA ALA A 192 -9.08 2.20 -5.70
C ALA A 192 -9.90 0.90 -5.60
N THR A 193 -10.66 0.54 -6.63
CA THR A 193 -11.52 -0.65 -6.65
C THR A 193 -11.34 -1.47 -7.92
N GLY A 194 -11.45 -2.79 -7.84
CA GLY A 194 -11.59 -3.69 -8.99
C GLY A 194 -10.34 -3.98 -9.83
N THR A 195 -9.19 -3.37 -9.55
CA THR A 195 -7.94 -3.61 -10.30
C THR A 195 -6.91 -4.38 -9.47
N ASP A 196 -6.34 -5.44 -10.04
CA ASP A 196 -5.25 -6.21 -9.43
C ASP A 196 -3.91 -5.82 -10.08
N ILE A 197 -3.07 -5.07 -9.35
CA ILE A 197 -1.75 -4.61 -9.80
C ILE A 197 -0.72 -5.09 -8.77
N LYS A 198 -0.22 -6.31 -8.95
CA LYS A 198 0.70 -6.98 -8.02
C LYS A 198 2.03 -6.23 -7.79
N PRO A 199 2.66 -5.62 -8.83
CA PRO A 199 3.97 -4.97 -8.66
C PRO A 199 3.98 -3.65 -7.90
N VAL A 200 2.85 -3.16 -7.37
CA VAL A 200 2.83 -1.90 -6.58
C VAL A 200 3.60 -2.09 -5.28
N GLU A 201 4.67 -1.34 -5.12
CA GLU A 201 5.53 -1.36 -3.93
C GLU A 201 5.34 -0.10 -3.06
N ILE A 202 4.77 0.98 -3.61
CA ILE A 202 4.50 2.22 -2.88
C ILE A 202 3.05 2.67 -3.12
N VAL A 203 2.36 3.01 -2.04
CA VAL A 203 1.06 3.67 -2.07
C VAL A 203 1.21 5.04 -1.39
N MET A 204 1.11 6.13 -2.17
CA MET A 204 1.29 7.48 -1.66
C MET A 204 -0.06 8.19 -1.50
N PHE A 205 -0.31 8.72 -0.31
CA PHE A 205 -1.49 9.51 -0.02
C PHE A 205 -1.15 11.02 -0.04
N MET A 206 -1.64 11.70 -1.07
CA MET A 206 -1.66 13.16 -1.17
C MET A 206 -3.07 13.71 -1.04
N ARG A 207 -3.95 12.96 -0.38
CA ARG A 207 -5.32 13.34 -0.04
C ARG A 207 -5.75 12.77 1.30
N SER A 208 -6.55 13.50 2.04
CA SER A 208 -7.19 13.00 3.25
C SER A 208 -8.32 12.01 2.91
N VAL A 209 -8.43 10.92 3.65
CA VAL A 209 -9.47 9.89 3.53
C VAL A 209 -10.10 9.66 4.90
N LYS A 210 -11.39 9.98 5.04
CA LYS A 210 -12.12 9.83 6.30
C LYS A 210 -12.78 8.46 6.46
N SER A 211 -13.23 7.84 5.36
CA SER A 211 -13.89 6.54 5.38
C SER A 211 -12.86 5.43 5.58
N ARG A 212 -13.04 4.61 6.62
CA ARG A 212 -12.22 3.43 6.91
C ARG A 212 -12.23 2.44 5.74
N SER A 213 -13.42 2.06 5.27
CA SER A 213 -13.56 1.13 4.14
C SER A 213 -12.83 1.61 2.88
N PHE A 214 -12.91 2.90 2.56
CA PHE A 214 -12.23 3.45 1.39
C PHE A 214 -10.72 3.53 1.58
N PHE A 215 -10.25 3.85 2.78
CA PHE A 215 -8.82 3.80 3.12
C PHE A 215 -8.26 2.38 3.00
N GLU A 216 -8.96 1.37 3.54
CA GLU A 216 -8.57 -0.04 3.43
C GLU A 216 -8.52 -0.51 1.97
N GLN A 217 -9.46 -0.09 1.12
CA GLN A 217 -9.43 -0.39 -0.31
C GLN A 217 -8.22 0.21 -1.02
N MET A 218 -7.86 1.46 -0.70
CA MET A 218 -6.67 2.13 -1.26
C MET A 218 -5.38 1.45 -0.77
N LYS A 219 -5.26 1.23 0.52
CA LYS A 219 -4.13 0.51 1.14
C LYS A 219 -3.99 -0.89 0.55
N GLY A 220 -5.10 -1.57 0.35
CA GLY A 220 -5.18 -2.91 -0.24
C GLY A 220 -4.59 -3.04 -1.65
N ARG A 221 -4.24 -1.93 -2.32
CA ARG A 221 -3.55 -1.98 -3.62
C ARG A 221 -2.08 -2.39 -3.49
N GLY A 222 -1.47 -2.15 -2.34
CA GLY A 222 -0.08 -2.53 -2.07
C GLY A 222 0.10 -3.96 -1.54
N VAL A 223 -0.90 -4.55 -0.91
CA VAL A 223 -0.76 -5.80 -0.14
C VAL A 223 -0.50 -7.06 -0.98
N ARG A 224 -0.67 -7.02 -2.30
CA ARG A 224 -0.58 -8.20 -3.15
C ARG A 224 0.85 -8.75 -3.24
N VAL A 225 0.98 -10.05 -3.07
CA VAL A 225 2.24 -10.78 -3.33
C VAL A 225 2.52 -10.74 -4.84
N CYS A 226 3.77 -10.52 -5.19
CA CYS A 226 4.26 -10.56 -6.56
C CYS A 226 5.42 -11.54 -6.64
N ASN A 227 5.42 -12.45 -7.61
CA ASN A 227 6.57 -13.31 -7.79
C ASN A 227 7.78 -12.49 -8.31
N SER A 228 8.99 -12.99 -8.05
CA SER A 228 10.22 -12.27 -8.38
C SER A 228 10.39 -12.00 -9.87
N ALA A 229 9.97 -12.93 -10.72
CA ALA A 229 10.10 -12.79 -12.18
C ALA A 229 9.18 -11.67 -12.72
N ASP A 230 7.90 -11.65 -12.27
CA ASP A 230 6.95 -10.60 -12.67
C ASP A 230 7.36 -9.22 -12.12
N LEU A 231 7.92 -9.19 -10.90
CA LEU A 231 8.42 -7.95 -10.31
C LEU A 231 9.63 -7.41 -11.09
N GLN A 232 10.61 -8.26 -11.39
CA GLN A 232 11.82 -7.90 -12.13
C GLN A 232 11.51 -7.49 -13.58
N ALA A 233 10.49 -8.08 -14.20
CA ALA A 233 10.06 -7.69 -15.53
C ALA A 233 9.65 -6.22 -15.62
N VAL A 234 9.08 -5.67 -14.55
CA VAL A 234 8.65 -4.26 -14.49
C VAL A 234 9.56 -3.36 -13.65
N THR A 235 10.36 -3.93 -12.75
CA THR A 235 11.31 -3.20 -11.89
C THR A 235 12.61 -4.02 -11.79
N PRO A 236 13.57 -3.81 -12.70
CA PRO A 236 14.71 -4.71 -12.90
C PRO A 236 15.63 -4.90 -11.68
N ASP A 237 15.77 -3.89 -10.83
CA ASP A 237 16.58 -3.94 -9.61
C ASP A 237 15.84 -4.51 -8.39
N ALA A 238 14.54 -4.77 -8.51
CA ALA A 238 13.74 -5.38 -7.46
C ALA A 238 13.95 -6.90 -7.45
N LYS A 239 14.34 -7.46 -6.31
CA LYS A 239 14.55 -8.90 -6.16
C LYS A 239 13.30 -9.63 -5.68
N VAL A 240 12.67 -9.10 -4.64
CA VAL A 240 11.47 -9.65 -3.98
C VAL A 240 10.61 -8.49 -3.51
N LYS A 241 9.30 -8.69 -3.52
CA LYS A 241 8.34 -7.82 -2.84
C LYS A 241 7.97 -8.48 -1.50
N ASP A 242 8.68 -8.14 -0.45
CA ASP A 242 8.46 -8.62 0.92
C ASP A 242 7.53 -7.70 1.71
N HIS A 243 7.48 -6.41 1.36
CA HIS A 243 6.56 -5.42 1.91
C HIS A 243 6.20 -4.36 0.86
N PHE A 244 5.30 -3.46 1.22
CA PHE A 244 5.10 -2.21 0.50
C PHE A 244 5.13 -1.03 1.47
N VAL A 245 5.36 0.16 0.96
CA VAL A 245 5.44 1.36 1.79
C VAL A 245 4.26 2.27 1.50
N ILE A 246 3.57 2.70 2.56
CA ILE A 246 2.61 3.79 2.51
C ILE A 246 3.38 5.09 2.75
N VAL A 247 3.43 5.96 1.75
CA VAL A 247 3.95 7.32 1.92
C VAL A 247 2.78 8.23 2.25
N ASP A 248 2.74 8.71 3.49
CA ASP A 248 1.66 9.55 4.01
C ASP A 248 2.11 11.02 4.06
N ALA A 249 1.63 11.81 3.11
CA ALA A 249 1.95 13.23 3.00
C ALA A 249 0.92 14.17 3.67
N VAL A 250 -0.18 13.61 4.23
CA VAL A 250 -1.31 14.38 4.76
C VAL A 250 -1.81 13.89 6.13
N GLY A 251 -1.07 12.99 6.78
CA GLY A 251 -1.44 12.42 8.07
C GLY A 251 -2.68 11.51 8.02
N VAL A 252 -2.92 10.87 6.86
CA VAL A 252 -4.10 10.02 6.69
C VAL A 252 -4.05 8.78 7.56
N CYS A 253 -2.88 8.23 7.84
CA CYS A 253 -2.73 7.02 8.66
C CYS A 253 -3.01 7.25 10.15
N GLU A 254 -2.79 8.46 10.66
CA GLU A 254 -2.95 8.80 12.09
C GLU A 254 -4.34 9.34 12.44
N ARG A 255 -5.10 9.81 11.44
CA ARG A 255 -6.44 10.37 11.68
C ARG A 255 -7.47 9.28 11.90
N ASP A 256 -8.37 9.52 12.84
CA ASP A 256 -9.54 8.66 13.09
C ASP A 256 -10.34 8.43 11.81
N LYS A 257 -10.71 7.17 11.58
CA LYS A 257 -11.54 6.75 10.46
C LYS A 257 -12.96 6.50 10.92
N THR A 258 -13.90 7.01 10.13
CA THR A 258 -15.33 6.79 10.37
C THR A 258 -15.78 5.55 9.61
N ASP A 259 -16.57 4.70 10.28
CA ASP A 259 -17.22 3.55 9.66
C ASP A 259 -18.51 3.94 8.91
N SER A 260 -18.88 5.23 8.93
CA SER A 260 -20.06 5.73 8.23
C SER A 260 -19.88 5.63 6.72
N ARG A 261 -20.89 5.08 6.06
CA ARG A 261 -20.94 5.01 4.60
C ARG A 261 -20.96 6.43 4.03
N PRO A 262 -20.10 6.76 3.06
CA PRO A 262 -20.19 8.06 2.41
C PRO A 262 -21.58 8.21 1.77
N MET A 263 -22.22 9.33 2.01
CA MET A 263 -23.53 9.64 1.45
C MET A 263 -23.52 9.68 -0.09
N ASP A 264 -22.36 10.00 -0.69
CA ASP A 264 -22.14 9.94 -2.14
C ASP A 264 -21.65 8.55 -2.54
N THR A 265 -22.57 7.67 -2.90
CA THR A 265 -22.32 6.27 -3.28
C THR A 265 -22.04 6.10 -4.78
N LYS A 266 -22.60 6.96 -5.64
CA LYS A 266 -22.38 6.96 -7.10
C LYS A 266 -21.24 7.92 -7.53
N ARG A 267 -20.08 7.83 -6.89
CA ARG A 267 -18.95 8.77 -7.11
C ARG A 267 -18.46 8.82 -8.54
N THR A 268 -18.53 7.73 -9.25
CA THR A 268 -18.08 7.59 -10.64
C THR A 268 -19.06 8.19 -11.65
N VAL A 269 -20.32 8.38 -11.26
CA VAL A 269 -21.34 8.96 -12.15
C VAL A 269 -21.22 10.48 -12.14
N PRO A 270 -21.06 11.15 -13.29
CA PRO A 270 -21.03 12.60 -13.40
C PRO A 270 -22.28 13.26 -12.81
N PHE A 271 -22.13 14.46 -12.22
CA PHE A 271 -23.22 15.11 -11.50
C PHE A 271 -24.38 15.52 -12.41
N ASP A 272 -24.08 15.92 -13.65
CA ASP A 272 -25.09 16.19 -14.69
C ASP A 272 -25.95 14.96 -14.97
N LYS A 273 -25.34 13.77 -15.04
CA LYS A 273 -26.04 12.50 -15.25
C LYS A 273 -26.90 12.11 -14.07
N LEU A 274 -26.44 12.34 -12.82
CA LEU A 274 -27.26 12.14 -11.63
C LEU A 274 -28.47 13.08 -11.59
N LEU A 275 -28.26 14.38 -11.85
CA LEU A 275 -29.35 15.35 -11.91
C LEU A 275 -30.34 15.03 -13.05
N GLN A 276 -29.83 14.55 -14.18
CA GLN A 276 -30.67 14.10 -15.30
C GLN A 276 -31.48 12.85 -14.91
N ALA A 277 -30.88 11.85 -14.27
CA ALA A 277 -31.56 10.64 -13.81
C ALA A 277 -32.71 11.00 -12.84
N VAL A 278 -32.43 11.86 -11.85
CA VAL A 278 -33.47 12.33 -10.90
C VAL A 278 -34.58 13.11 -11.63
N SER A 279 -34.24 13.91 -12.64
CA SER A 279 -35.27 14.64 -13.43
C SER A 279 -36.18 13.74 -14.27
N LEU A 280 -35.70 12.55 -14.61
CA LEU A 280 -36.44 11.52 -15.33
C LEU A 280 -37.18 10.55 -14.39
N GLY A 281 -37.19 10.83 -13.07
CA GLY A 281 -37.94 10.06 -12.08
C GLY A 281 -37.14 8.93 -11.41
N ASN A 282 -35.83 8.83 -11.60
CA ASN A 282 -35.02 7.89 -10.83
C ASN A 282 -34.86 8.37 -9.39
N VAL A 283 -35.55 7.71 -8.45
CA VAL A 283 -35.55 8.01 -7.01
C VAL A 283 -34.86 6.94 -6.17
N GLU A 284 -33.98 6.13 -6.79
CA GLU A 284 -33.14 5.17 -6.07
C GLU A 284 -32.34 5.85 -4.96
N ASP A 285 -32.23 5.18 -3.80
CA ASP A 285 -31.57 5.72 -2.61
C ASP A 285 -30.12 6.15 -2.88
N GLU A 286 -29.38 5.35 -3.66
CA GLU A 286 -28.00 5.65 -4.02
C GLU A 286 -27.86 6.88 -4.94
N VAL A 287 -28.82 7.12 -5.83
CA VAL A 287 -28.84 8.28 -6.72
C VAL A 287 -29.18 9.53 -5.91
N LEU A 288 -30.25 9.47 -5.11
CA LEU A 288 -30.68 10.59 -4.29
C LEU A 288 -29.65 10.96 -3.22
N SER A 289 -29.08 9.98 -2.51
CA SER A 289 -28.03 10.24 -1.52
C SER A 289 -26.78 10.90 -2.13
N SER A 290 -26.40 10.48 -3.32
CA SER A 290 -25.28 11.09 -4.05
C SER A 290 -25.58 12.52 -4.49
N VAL A 291 -26.81 12.81 -4.95
CA VAL A 291 -27.25 14.17 -5.27
C VAL A 291 -27.26 15.05 -4.03
N ALA A 292 -27.86 14.59 -2.92
CA ALA A 292 -27.90 15.35 -1.67
C ALA A 292 -26.48 15.69 -1.15
N ALA A 293 -25.58 14.71 -1.16
CA ALA A 293 -24.20 14.92 -0.73
C ALA A 293 -23.45 15.96 -1.59
N ARG A 294 -23.68 15.97 -2.91
CA ARG A 294 -23.05 16.93 -3.82
C ARG A 294 -23.65 18.32 -3.70
N LEU A 295 -24.96 18.43 -3.50
CA LEU A 295 -25.64 19.69 -3.23
C LEU A 295 -25.16 20.32 -1.91
N ALA A 296 -25.08 19.52 -0.84
CA ALA A 296 -24.61 20.00 0.46
C ALA A 296 -23.15 20.48 0.44
N ARG A 297 -22.31 19.88 -0.44
CA ARG A 297 -20.95 20.38 -0.67
C ARG A 297 -20.94 21.68 -1.45
N LEU A 298 -21.72 21.74 -2.54
CA LEU A 298 -21.80 22.94 -3.37
C LEU A 298 -22.33 24.13 -2.57
N ASP A 299 -23.33 23.92 -1.72
CA ASP A 299 -23.93 24.97 -0.89
C ASP A 299 -22.90 25.70 0.00
N LYS A 300 -21.87 24.98 0.48
CA LYS A 300 -20.82 25.55 1.32
C LYS A 300 -19.85 26.48 0.56
N ASP A 301 -19.76 26.27 -0.75
CA ASP A 301 -18.80 26.96 -1.60
C ASP A 301 -19.46 28.14 -2.37
N LEU A 302 -20.76 28.43 -2.13
CA LEU A 302 -21.51 29.45 -2.82
C LEU A 302 -21.39 30.82 -2.16
N SER A 303 -21.27 31.87 -2.99
CA SER A 303 -21.42 33.26 -2.56
C SER A 303 -22.87 33.61 -2.17
N PRO A 304 -23.11 34.62 -1.34
CA PRO A 304 -24.46 35.11 -1.03
C PRO A 304 -25.29 35.45 -2.27
N ALA A 305 -24.66 35.98 -3.31
CA ALA A 305 -25.33 36.33 -4.58
C ALA A 305 -25.77 35.06 -5.35
N ASP A 306 -25.01 33.99 -5.28
CA ASP A 306 -25.35 32.73 -5.93
C ASP A 306 -26.43 31.96 -5.15
N HIS A 307 -26.43 32.02 -3.82
CA HIS A 307 -27.55 31.54 -2.99
C HIS A 307 -28.86 32.24 -3.36
N ALA A 308 -28.82 33.57 -3.56
CA ALA A 308 -30.01 34.33 -3.98
C ALA A 308 -30.56 33.87 -5.34
N LYS A 309 -29.68 33.62 -6.34
CA LYS A 309 -30.09 33.07 -7.65
C LYS A 309 -30.74 31.70 -7.57
N VAL A 310 -30.21 30.82 -6.72
CA VAL A 310 -30.79 29.49 -6.51
C VAL A 310 -32.19 29.63 -5.91
N LEU A 311 -32.33 30.49 -4.89
CA LEU A 311 -33.60 30.74 -4.23
C LEU A 311 -34.63 31.31 -5.18
N GLU A 312 -34.24 32.25 -6.04
CA GLU A 312 -35.10 32.88 -7.06
C GLU A 312 -35.68 31.83 -8.04
N ILE A 313 -34.86 30.90 -8.53
CA ILE A 313 -35.30 29.88 -9.52
C ILE A 313 -36.08 28.74 -8.90
N SER A 314 -35.74 28.34 -7.67
CA SER A 314 -36.28 27.09 -7.07
C SER A 314 -37.22 27.32 -5.91
N GLY A 315 -37.25 28.53 -5.33
CA GLY A 315 -37.96 28.84 -4.08
C GLY A 315 -37.36 28.14 -2.84
N LYS A 316 -36.20 27.47 -2.96
CA LYS A 316 -35.50 26.77 -1.89
C LYS A 316 -33.99 26.91 -2.00
N SER A 317 -33.29 26.89 -0.87
CA SER A 317 -31.83 26.80 -0.89
C SER A 317 -31.35 25.41 -1.31
N LEU A 318 -30.10 25.29 -1.75
CA LEU A 318 -29.48 23.98 -2.01
C LEU A 318 -29.44 23.12 -0.75
N ARG A 319 -29.23 23.75 0.40
CA ARG A 319 -29.23 23.10 1.71
C ARG A 319 -30.60 22.51 2.06
N ASP A 320 -31.69 23.25 1.80
CA ASP A 320 -33.04 22.76 2.05
C ASP A 320 -33.41 21.60 1.12
N MET A 321 -32.98 21.70 -0.14
CA MET A 321 -33.17 20.60 -1.10
C MET A 321 -32.39 19.36 -0.69
N ALA A 322 -31.12 19.49 -0.28
CA ALA A 322 -30.33 18.38 0.21
C ALA A 322 -30.93 17.76 1.47
N SER A 323 -31.34 18.60 2.44
CA SER A 323 -32.00 18.15 3.67
C SER A 323 -33.33 17.45 3.40
N GLY A 324 -34.11 17.96 2.45
CA GLY A 324 -35.36 17.32 2.04
C GLY A 324 -35.16 15.94 1.42
N ILE A 325 -34.09 15.73 0.65
CA ILE A 325 -33.72 14.40 0.14
C ILE A 325 -33.33 13.49 1.30
N VAL A 326 -32.48 13.94 2.23
CA VAL A 326 -32.05 13.15 3.38
C VAL A 326 -33.24 12.71 4.23
N GLN A 327 -34.18 13.62 4.49
CA GLN A 327 -35.42 13.30 5.21
C GLN A 327 -36.28 12.28 4.48
N ALA A 328 -36.33 12.33 3.14
CA ALA A 328 -37.08 11.37 2.33
C ALA A 328 -36.40 9.99 2.27
N LEU A 329 -35.09 9.92 2.51
CA LEU A 329 -34.34 8.65 2.60
C LEU A 329 -34.39 8.03 4.00
N ASN A 330 -34.51 8.85 5.04
CA ASN A 330 -34.62 8.41 6.45
C ASN A 330 -36.12 8.35 6.82
N VAL A 331 -36.80 7.31 6.37
CA VAL A 331 -38.20 7.04 6.74
C VAL A 331 -38.23 6.09 7.92
N ASP A 332 -39.19 6.32 8.83
CA ASP A 332 -39.43 5.42 9.97
C ASP A 332 -39.91 4.06 9.49
N ASP A 333 -39.60 3.01 10.27
CA ASP A 333 -39.94 1.62 9.96
C ASP A 333 -41.46 1.36 9.72
N ASP A 334 -42.32 2.22 10.27
CA ASP A 334 -43.78 2.17 10.11
C ASP A 334 -44.30 2.82 8.82
N THR A 335 -43.44 3.42 7.98
CA THR A 335 -43.85 4.10 6.75
C THR A 335 -44.06 3.07 5.62
N SER A 336 -45.26 3.10 4.99
CA SER A 336 -45.54 2.19 3.87
C SER A 336 -44.59 2.44 2.69
N PRO A 337 -44.21 1.39 1.90
CA PRO A 337 -43.34 1.55 0.73
C PRO A 337 -43.81 2.61 -0.27
N PHE A 338 -45.12 2.74 -0.43
CA PHE A 338 -45.74 3.72 -1.32
C PHE A 338 -45.57 5.16 -0.82
N GLU A 339 -45.72 5.38 0.49
CA GLU A 339 -45.52 6.69 1.12
C GLU A 339 -44.03 7.08 1.11
N ALA A 340 -43.14 6.11 1.35
CA ALA A 340 -41.71 6.32 1.26
C ALA A 340 -41.29 6.77 -0.15
N GLU A 341 -41.78 6.11 -1.18
CA GLU A 341 -41.51 6.47 -2.57
C GLU A 341 -42.11 7.84 -2.94
N ALA A 342 -43.33 8.13 -2.46
CA ALA A 342 -43.98 9.43 -2.66
C ALA A 342 -43.15 10.59 -2.03
N LYS A 343 -42.54 10.38 -0.84
CA LYS A 343 -41.65 11.34 -0.21
C LYS A 343 -40.41 11.59 -1.07
N LYS A 344 -39.81 10.54 -1.63
CA LYS A 344 -38.62 10.63 -2.51
C LYS A 344 -38.93 11.39 -3.80
N VAL A 345 -40.05 11.07 -4.45
CA VAL A 345 -40.54 11.77 -5.65
C VAL A 345 -40.77 13.27 -5.35
N LYS A 346 -41.36 13.60 -4.19
CA LYS A 346 -41.59 14.98 -3.76
C LYS A 346 -40.27 15.73 -3.54
N ALA A 347 -39.27 15.08 -2.95
CA ALA A 347 -37.93 15.65 -2.76
C ALA A 347 -37.16 15.86 -4.08
N ALA A 348 -37.40 14.98 -5.06
CA ALA A 348 -36.80 15.05 -6.39
C ALA A 348 -37.43 16.13 -7.31
N LYS A 349 -38.66 16.56 -7.02
CA LYS A 349 -39.44 17.48 -7.86
C LYS A 349 -38.72 18.77 -8.28
N PRO A 350 -37.94 19.47 -7.43
CA PRO A 350 -37.22 20.67 -7.83
C PRO A 350 -36.29 20.46 -9.02
N PHE A 351 -35.69 19.28 -9.13
CA PHE A 351 -34.71 18.97 -10.19
C PHE A 351 -35.37 18.66 -11.55
N ALA A 352 -36.68 18.61 -11.64
CA ALA A 352 -37.39 18.60 -12.92
C ALA A 352 -37.23 19.91 -13.69
N ASN A 353 -36.94 21.04 -12.99
CA ASN A 353 -36.72 22.35 -13.61
C ASN A 353 -35.33 22.39 -14.33
N PRO A 354 -35.28 22.51 -15.66
CA PRO A 354 -34.02 22.58 -16.40
C PRO A 354 -33.18 23.83 -16.03
N ALA A 355 -33.79 24.96 -15.73
CA ALA A 355 -33.08 26.17 -15.36
C ALA A 355 -32.31 25.99 -14.05
N LEU A 356 -32.92 25.33 -13.06
CA LEU A 356 -32.26 25.01 -11.80
C LEU A 356 -31.07 24.04 -12.02
N ARG A 357 -31.25 22.99 -12.80
CA ARG A 357 -30.15 22.02 -13.09
C ARG A 357 -28.98 22.72 -13.78
N ASN A 358 -29.27 23.57 -14.78
CA ASN A 358 -28.24 24.30 -15.49
C ASN A 358 -27.52 25.28 -14.55
N LEU A 359 -28.27 26.00 -13.68
CA LEU A 359 -27.66 26.87 -12.69
C LEU A 359 -26.75 26.08 -11.72
N ILE A 360 -27.21 24.98 -11.16
CA ILE A 360 -26.42 24.11 -10.26
C ILE A 360 -25.10 23.66 -10.94
N LEU A 361 -25.17 23.26 -12.21
CA LEU A 361 -23.99 22.86 -12.97
C LEU A 361 -23.06 24.03 -13.25
N GLN A 362 -23.59 25.22 -13.57
CA GLN A 362 -22.80 26.45 -13.73
C GLN A 362 -22.12 26.87 -12.43
N LEU A 363 -22.84 26.85 -11.31
CA LEU A 363 -22.31 27.20 -9.99
C LEU A 363 -21.20 26.22 -9.55
N ARG A 364 -21.36 24.93 -9.84
CA ARG A 364 -20.31 23.96 -9.60
C ARG A 364 -19.05 24.22 -10.44
N GLN A 365 -19.23 24.71 -11.65
CA GLN A 365 -18.12 25.08 -12.53
C GLN A 365 -17.42 26.36 -12.09
N LYS A 366 -18.13 27.27 -11.41
CA LYS A 366 -17.61 28.55 -10.93
C LYS A 366 -16.74 28.48 -9.68
N ALA A 367 -16.70 27.36 -8.97
CA ALA A 367 -15.85 27.21 -7.80
C ALA A 367 -14.38 27.23 -8.25
N ASP A 368 -13.81 28.43 -8.28
CA ASP A 368 -12.41 28.64 -8.63
C ASP A 368 -11.49 27.98 -7.62
N LEU A 369 -10.43 27.36 -8.12
CA LEU A 369 -9.35 26.89 -7.28
C LEU A 369 -8.34 28.01 -7.10
N VAL A 370 -8.11 28.44 -5.87
CA VAL A 370 -7.03 29.37 -5.55
C VAL A 370 -5.70 28.63 -5.60
N VAL A 371 -4.74 29.11 -6.36
CA VAL A 371 -3.39 28.58 -6.43
C VAL A 371 -2.45 29.54 -5.72
N ASP A 372 -1.99 29.12 -4.56
CA ASP A 372 -1.01 29.85 -3.77
C ASP A 372 0.40 29.61 -4.33
N ILE A 373 0.89 30.56 -5.11
CA ILE A 373 2.24 30.57 -5.70
C ILE A 373 3.25 31.32 -4.84
N ALA A 374 2.80 31.97 -3.77
CA ALA A 374 3.63 32.82 -2.92
C ALA A 374 4.24 32.06 -1.74
N THR A 375 3.49 31.17 -1.11
CA THR A 375 3.94 30.43 0.06
C THR A 375 5.05 29.45 -0.31
N LYS A 376 6.13 29.50 0.48
CA LYS A 376 7.19 28.49 0.49
C LYS A 376 6.93 27.52 1.62
N ASP A 377 6.96 26.23 1.31
CA ASP A 377 6.70 25.19 2.29
C ASP A 377 8.00 24.63 2.88
N GLU A 378 7.99 24.30 4.14
CA GLU A 378 9.13 23.74 4.85
C GLU A 378 8.85 22.32 5.31
N LEU A 379 9.88 21.47 5.21
CA LEU A 379 9.81 20.09 5.67
C LEU A 379 9.96 20.09 7.21
N LEU A 380 8.93 19.62 7.90
CA LEU A 380 8.97 19.46 9.35
C LEU A 380 9.51 18.08 9.76
N HIS A 381 9.08 17.03 9.06
CA HIS A 381 9.51 15.66 9.36
C HIS A 381 9.46 14.79 8.11
N ALA A 382 10.44 13.89 7.99
CA ALA A 382 10.41 12.79 7.05
C ALA A 382 11.02 11.55 7.71
N GLY A 383 10.25 10.45 7.78
CA GLY A 383 10.71 9.22 8.43
C GLY A 383 9.59 8.21 8.61
N PHE A 384 9.97 7.00 9.02
CA PHE A 384 9.00 5.97 9.39
C PHE A 384 8.25 6.35 10.66
N SER A 385 6.99 5.96 10.75
CA SER A 385 6.13 6.30 11.88
C SER A 385 6.61 5.67 13.20
N GLN A 386 6.31 6.32 14.34
CA GLN A 386 6.63 5.78 15.65
C GLN A 386 5.94 4.43 15.91
N GLU A 387 4.71 4.27 15.41
CA GLU A 387 3.96 3.01 15.50
C GLU A 387 4.70 1.84 14.84
N MET A 388 5.43 2.10 13.74
CA MET A 388 6.28 1.10 13.10
C MET A 388 7.41 0.66 14.05
N SER A 389 8.09 1.61 14.68
CA SER A 389 9.16 1.30 15.66
C SER A 389 8.62 0.50 16.84
N ASP A 390 7.44 0.86 17.36
CA ASP A 390 6.82 0.16 18.49
C ASP A 390 6.31 -1.22 18.07
N ARG A 391 5.76 -1.36 16.87
CA ARG A 391 5.39 -2.65 16.28
C ARG A 391 6.62 -3.55 16.09
N ALA A 392 7.72 -3.00 15.55
CA ALA A 392 8.98 -3.73 15.39
C ALA A 392 9.51 -4.22 16.74
N LYS A 393 9.49 -3.37 17.78
CA LYS A 393 9.88 -3.79 19.15
C LYS A 393 8.97 -4.91 19.66
N GLY A 394 7.65 -4.75 19.53
CA GLY A 394 6.68 -5.77 19.94
C GLY A 394 6.90 -7.11 19.25
N LEU A 395 7.16 -7.10 17.94
CA LEU A 395 7.44 -8.31 17.16
C LEU A 395 8.72 -9.00 17.62
N VAL A 396 9.80 -8.24 17.80
CA VAL A 396 11.08 -8.78 18.32
C VAL A 396 10.90 -9.36 19.73
N GLN A 397 10.22 -8.65 20.63
CA GLN A 397 9.94 -9.15 21.97
C GLN A 397 9.09 -10.44 21.96
N SER A 398 8.07 -10.50 21.08
CA SER A 398 7.24 -11.69 20.92
C SER A 398 8.06 -12.88 20.41
N PHE A 399 8.99 -12.66 19.49
CA PHE A 399 9.88 -13.70 18.99
C PHE A 399 10.87 -14.17 20.05
N GLU A 400 11.50 -13.27 20.80
CA GLU A 400 12.41 -13.62 21.89
C GLU A 400 11.68 -14.39 23.01
N ALA A 401 10.44 -13.99 23.34
CA ALA A 401 9.60 -14.70 24.29
C ALA A 401 9.23 -16.10 23.79
N PHE A 402 8.89 -16.24 22.50
CA PHE A 402 8.62 -17.52 21.86
C PHE A 402 9.83 -18.46 21.98
N ILE A 403 11.03 -17.98 21.63
CA ILE A 403 12.26 -18.79 21.77
C ILE A 403 12.46 -19.22 23.23
N ALA A 404 12.35 -18.30 24.17
CA ALA A 404 12.53 -18.58 25.59
C ALA A 404 11.56 -19.63 26.11
N GLN A 405 10.30 -19.59 25.67
CA GLN A 405 9.25 -20.52 26.06
C GLN A 405 9.43 -21.91 25.47
N HIS A 406 9.83 -22.01 24.18
CA HIS A 406 9.85 -23.26 23.42
C HIS A 406 11.25 -23.85 23.19
N LYS A 407 12.29 -23.26 23.78
CA LYS A 407 13.68 -23.72 23.59
C LYS A 407 13.93 -25.18 23.94
N ASP A 408 13.15 -25.75 24.86
CA ASP A 408 13.27 -27.12 25.33
C ASP A 408 12.26 -28.09 24.69
N GLU A 409 11.36 -27.57 23.85
CA GLU A 409 10.28 -28.35 23.23
C GLU A 409 10.53 -28.54 21.71
N ILE A 410 10.98 -27.50 21.01
CA ILE A 410 11.18 -27.51 19.55
C ILE A 410 12.59 -27.96 19.23
N THR A 411 12.71 -29.06 18.47
CA THR A 411 14.00 -29.69 18.13
C THR A 411 14.99 -28.72 17.53
N ALA A 412 14.55 -27.83 16.60
CA ALA A 412 15.42 -26.82 16.00
C ALA A 412 16.01 -25.88 17.05
N LEU A 413 15.20 -25.42 18.01
CA LEU A 413 15.67 -24.54 19.09
C LEU A 413 16.60 -25.26 20.05
N GLN A 414 16.32 -26.53 20.39
CA GLN A 414 17.21 -27.37 21.21
C GLN A 414 18.58 -27.48 20.57
N ILE A 415 18.64 -27.78 19.27
CA ILE A 415 19.90 -27.91 18.52
C ILE A 415 20.66 -26.60 18.47
N LEU A 416 19.96 -25.49 18.19
CA LEU A 416 20.58 -24.14 18.12
C LEU A 416 21.02 -23.63 19.49
N TYR A 417 20.32 -24.01 20.56
CA TYR A 417 20.65 -23.59 21.93
C TYR A 417 21.86 -24.37 22.50
N ASN A 418 21.90 -25.70 22.31
CA ASN A 418 22.87 -26.59 22.90
C ASN A 418 24.10 -26.79 21.99
N ARG A 419 24.88 -25.78 21.71
CA ARG A 419 26.16 -25.94 20.98
C ARG A 419 27.30 -26.40 21.89
N PRO A 420 28.11 -27.35 21.45
CA PRO A 420 28.04 -28.15 20.22
C PRO A 420 26.98 -29.24 20.27
N SER A 421 25.98 -29.17 19.41
CA SER A 421 24.97 -30.22 19.25
C SER A 421 25.59 -31.44 18.55
N ARG A 422 25.26 -32.64 19.01
CA ARG A 422 25.65 -33.89 18.31
C ARG A 422 24.75 -34.22 17.12
N ALA A 423 23.58 -33.58 17.04
CA ALA A 423 22.63 -33.77 15.95
C ALA A 423 22.75 -32.62 14.92
N PRO A 424 22.84 -32.93 13.62
CA PRO A 424 22.78 -31.93 12.58
C PRO A 424 21.37 -31.32 12.52
N LEU A 425 21.29 -30.01 12.29
CA LEU A 425 20.03 -29.30 12.06
C LEU A 425 19.53 -29.66 10.66
N SER A 426 18.29 -30.13 10.54
CA SER A 426 17.69 -30.49 9.27
C SER A 426 16.69 -29.43 8.79
N TYR A 427 16.45 -29.41 7.47
CA TYR A 427 15.39 -28.54 6.88
C TYR A 427 14.02 -28.84 7.48
N LYS A 428 13.72 -30.09 7.82
CA LYS A 428 12.46 -30.50 8.47
C LYS A 428 12.29 -29.83 9.84
N ASP A 429 13.37 -29.71 10.62
CA ASP A 429 13.33 -29.08 11.94
C ASP A 429 13.06 -27.59 11.85
N ILE A 430 13.69 -26.91 10.87
CA ILE A 430 13.45 -25.49 10.63
C ILE A 430 12.04 -25.24 10.08
N LYS A 431 11.53 -26.14 9.24
CA LYS A 431 10.14 -26.05 8.78
C LYS A 431 9.15 -26.19 9.94
N ALA A 432 9.36 -27.12 10.83
CA ALA A 432 8.52 -27.29 12.02
C ALA A 432 8.56 -26.04 12.93
N LEU A 433 9.73 -25.40 13.06
CA LEU A 433 9.87 -24.13 13.79
C LEU A 433 9.11 -23.00 13.08
N ALA A 434 9.21 -22.87 11.76
CA ALA A 434 8.47 -21.88 11.00
C ALA A 434 6.96 -22.09 11.12
N ASP A 435 6.48 -23.32 10.97
CA ASP A 435 5.07 -23.67 11.12
C ASP A 435 4.54 -23.29 12.51
N ALA A 436 5.34 -23.47 13.57
CA ALA A 436 4.98 -23.05 14.93
C ALA A 436 4.94 -21.53 15.11
N LEU A 437 5.84 -20.80 14.46
CA LEU A 437 5.86 -19.32 14.46
C LEU A 437 4.67 -18.72 13.68
N HIS A 438 4.31 -19.34 12.56
CA HIS A 438 3.19 -18.89 11.72
C HIS A 438 1.83 -19.21 12.35
N ALA A 439 1.75 -20.17 13.25
CA ALA A 439 0.51 -20.58 13.90
C ALA A 439 0.01 -19.52 14.90
N PRO A 440 -1.33 -19.39 15.10
CA PRO A 440 -1.87 -18.61 16.21
C PRO A 440 -1.37 -19.17 17.56
N PRO A 441 -1.11 -18.31 18.56
CA PRO A 441 -1.35 -16.87 18.59
C PRO A 441 -0.20 -16.01 18.06
N HIS A 442 0.92 -16.59 17.62
CA HIS A 442 2.16 -15.87 17.32
C HIS A 442 2.11 -15.11 16.00
N LEU A 443 1.71 -15.76 14.91
CA LEU A 443 1.56 -15.19 13.56
C LEU A 443 2.80 -14.38 13.11
N ILE A 444 4.00 -14.91 13.41
CA ILE A 444 5.29 -14.26 13.11
C ILE A 444 5.82 -14.78 11.77
N ASP A 445 6.05 -13.88 10.83
CA ASP A 445 6.69 -14.14 9.53
C ASP A 445 8.17 -13.74 9.58
N GLU A 446 9.06 -14.52 8.98
CA GLU A 446 10.50 -14.32 9.01
C GLU A 446 10.93 -13.01 8.35
N SER A 447 10.25 -12.63 7.26
CA SER A 447 10.56 -11.39 6.53
C SER A 447 10.21 -10.16 7.37
N GLN A 448 9.06 -10.19 8.07
CA GLN A 448 8.66 -9.13 8.99
C GLN A 448 9.64 -9.01 10.16
N LEU A 449 10.06 -10.15 10.70
CA LEU A 449 11.01 -10.19 11.80
C LEU A 449 12.38 -9.62 11.38
N TRP A 450 12.84 -9.97 10.18
CA TRP A 450 14.06 -9.41 9.61
C TRP A 450 13.99 -7.89 9.50
N GLN A 451 12.89 -7.37 8.95
CA GLN A 451 12.64 -5.94 8.83
C GLN A 451 12.57 -5.24 10.19
N ALA A 452 11.93 -5.89 11.18
CA ALA A 452 11.86 -5.37 12.54
C ALA A 452 13.27 -5.22 13.14
N TYR A 453 14.12 -6.23 13.00
CA TYR A 453 15.53 -6.13 13.43
C TYR A 453 16.31 -5.07 12.65
N ALA A 454 16.10 -4.96 11.34
CA ALA A 454 16.73 -3.93 10.51
C ALA A 454 16.31 -2.51 10.92
N ALA A 455 15.04 -2.32 11.25
CA ALA A 455 14.53 -1.04 11.74
C ALA A 455 15.13 -0.63 13.09
N LEU A 456 15.29 -1.60 14.01
CA LEU A 456 15.76 -1.36 15.38
C LEU A 456 17.30 -1.35 15.48
N ASN A 457 17.99 -2.14 14.66
CA ASN A 457 19.43 -2.40 14.75
C ASN A 457 20.15 -2.21 13.41
N LYS A 458 19.96 -1.06 12.75
CA LYS A 458 20.52 -0.75 11.41
C LYS A 458 22.00 -1.06 11.23
N THR A 459 22.80 -0.90 12.27
CA THR A 459 24.26 -1.14 12.22
C THR A 459 24.64 -2.62 12.30
N LYS A 460 23.78 -3.45 12.88
CA LYS A 460 24.02 -4.88 13.11
C LYS A 460 23.39 -5.80 12.07
N VAL A 461 22.42 -5.30 11.29
CA VAL A 461 21.78 -6.07 10.23
C VAL A 461 22.50 -5.81 8.92
N LYS A 462 23.04 -6.87 8.32
CA LYS A 462 23.75 -6.85 7.05
C LYS A 462 22.93 -7.60 6.00
N GLY A 463 22.75 -6.98 4.85
CA GLY A 463 21.98 -7.57 3.76
C GLY A 463 20.47 -7.59 4.02
N THR A 464 19.75 -8.05 3.02
CA THR A 464 18.31 -8.30 3.07
C THR A 464 18.10 -9.78 2.78
N SER A 465 17.18 -10.45 3.49
CA SER A 465 16.72 -11.79 3.12
C SER A 465 16.13 -11.72 1.70
N GLN A 466 16.95 -12.06 0.70
CA GLN A 466 16.65 -11.85 -0.73
C GLN A 466 15.66 -12.86 -1.31
N ARG A 467 15.46 -13.96 -0.60
CA ARG A 467 14.51 -15.00 -0.89
C ARG A 467 13.91 -15.37 0.45
N ARG A 468 12.62 -15.58 0.54
CA ARG A 468 11.96 -16.15 1.73
C ARG A 468 12.50 -17.57 1.98
N LEU A 469 13.77 -17.66 2.36
CA LEU A 469 14.40 -18.93 2.66
C LEU A 469 14.15 -19.22 4.13
N LEU A 470 13.52 -20.36 4.40
CA LEU A 470 13.33 -20.86 5.77
C LEU A 470 14.67 -20.94 6.53
N THR A 471 15.78 -21.13 5.80
CA THR A 471 17.12 -21.18 6.38
C THR A 471 17.56 -19.86 7.03
N ASP A 472 17.00 -18.71 6.62
CA ASP A 472 17.25 -17.42 7.28
C ASP A 472 16.73 -17.39 8.72
N LEU A 473 15.77 -18.26 9.06
CA LEU A 473 15.30 -18.42 10.43
C LEU A 473 16.42 -18.86 11.38
N VAL A 474 17.41 -19.62 10.90
CA VAL A 474 18.61 -19.98 11.67
C VAL A 474 19.38 -18.71 12.09
N SER A 475 19.59 -17.78 11.16
CA SER A 475 20.25 -16.50 11.44
C SER A 475 19.47 -15.65 12.42
N LEU A 476 18.14 -15.59 12.26
CA LEU A 476 17.23 -14.85 13.16
C LEU A 476 17.27 -15.41 14.59
N VAL A 477 17.17 -16.72 14.75
CA VAL A 477 17.22 -17.38 16.07
C VAL A 477 18.58 -17.15 16.73
N ARG A 478 19.69 -17.33 16.01
CA ARG A 478 21.03 -17.11 16.54
C ARG A 478 21.27 -15.66 16.96
N PHE A 479 20.79 -14.72 16.17
CA PHE A 479 20.88 -13.30 16.49
C PHE A 479 20.03 -12.94 17.72
N ALA A 480 18.81 -13.45 17.81
CA ALA A 480 17.93 -13.27 18.97
C ALA A 480 18.55 -13.85 20.27
N MET A 481 19.21 -14.99 20.14
CA MET A 481 19.91 -15.65 21.26
C MET A 481 21.29 -15.03 21.56
N GLN A 482 21.67 -13.93 20.89
CA GLN A 482 22.95 -13.26 21.05
C GLN A 482 24.19 -14.16 20.77
N GLN A 483 24.00 -15.21 19.99
CA GLN A 483 25.11 -16.07 19.53
C GLN A 483 25.90 -15.40 18.40
N ASP A 484 25.25 -14.52 17.63
CA ASP A 484 25.84 -13.74 16.57
C ASP A 484 25.72 -12.25 16.87
N ASN A 485 26.77 -11.51 16.58
CA ASN A 485 26.81 -10.06 16.78
C ASN A 485 26.15 -9.27 15.64
N GLU A 486 26.04 -9.90 14.46
CA GLU A 486 25.44 -9.32 13.26
C GLU A 486 24.40 -10.31 12.69
N LEU A 487 23.30 -9.75 12.20
CA LEU A 487 22.28 -10.50 11.48
C LEU A 487 22.62 -10.51 9.99
N VAL A 488 23.00 -11.65 9.46
CA VAL A 488 23.43 -11.86 8.07
C VAL A 488 22.56 -12.96 7.44
N PRO A 489 22.08 -12.81 6.19
CA PRO A 489 21.36 -13.88 5.50
C PRO A 489 22.11 -15.20 5.52
N TYR A 490 21.40 -16.30 5.77
CA TYR A 490 22.03 -17.60 5.92
C TYR A 490 22.90 -18.01 4.70
N PRO A 491 22.46 -17.79 3.45
CA PRO A 491 23.31 -18.06 2.29
C PRO A 491 24.63 -17.27 2.25
N GLU A 492 24.61 -16.02 2.72
CA GLU A 492 25.82 -15.18 2.78
C GLU A 492 26.78 -15.68 3.87
N ARG A 493 26.23 -16.19 4.97
CA ARG A 493 26.99 -16.89 6.02
C ARG A 493 27.66 -18.14 5.46
N VAL A 494 26.89 -19.02 4.81
CA VAL A 494 27.40 -20.23 4.17
C VAL A 494 28.49 -19.91 3.16
N GLN A 495 28.30 -18.86 2.37
CA GLN A 495 29.30 -18.37 1.43
C GLN A 495 30.59 -17.90 2.12
N SER A 496 30.48 -17.20 3.25
CA SER A 496 31.64 -16.75 4.03
C SER A 496 32.39 -17.92 4.64
N ASN A 497 31.64 -18.88 5.23
CA ASN A 497 32.21 -20.09 5.81
C ASN A 497 32.88 -20.95 4.73
N TYR A 498 32.26 -21.06 3.54
CA TYR A 498 32.84 -21.77 2.40
C TYR A 498 34.21 -21.17 1.99
N LYS A 499 34.29 -19.85 1.88
CA LYS A 499 35.56 -19.18 1.56
C LYS A 499 36.63 -19.45 2.62
N ALA A 500 36.25 -19.39 3.89
CA ALA A 500 37.15 -19.67 5.01
C ALA A 500 37.61 -21.12 5.01
N TRP A 501 36.68 -22.07 4.79
CA TRP A 501 36.99 -23.48 4.68
C TRP A 501 37.91 -23.78 3.49
N LEU A 502 37.63 -23.21 2.30
CA LEU A 502 38.44 -23.40 1.10
C LEU A 502 39.87 -22.87 1.28
N ALA A 503 40.04 -21.74 1.99
CA ALA A 503 41.37 -21.16 2.29
C ALA A 503 42.20 -22.02 3.25
N GLN A 504 41.58 -22.92 4.02
CA GLN A 504 42.28 -23.84 4.95
C GLN A 504 42.68 -25.15 4.26
N GLN A 505 42.19 -25.41 3.05
CA GLN A 505 42.53 -26.62 2.33
C GLN A 505 43.96 -26.58 1.81
N HIS A 506 44.72 -27.61 2.08
CA HIS A 506 46.08 -27.73 1.57
C HIS A 506 46.15 -28.31 0.14
N GLN A 507 44.99 -28.72 -0.40
CA GLN A 507 44.86 -29.29 -1.74
C GLN A 507 44.47 -28.20 -2.73
N ASN A 508 45.02 -28.24 -3.95
CA ASN A 508 44.54 -27.46 -5.07
C ASN A 508 43.44 -28.21 -5.81
N PHE A 509 42.20 -27.79 -5.64
CA PHE A 509 41.08 -28.35 -6.38
C PHE A 509 41.14 -27.95 -7.86
N THR A 510 40.77 -28.86 -8.74
CA THR A 510 40.59 -28.55 -10.16
C THR A 510 39.39 -27.63 -10.39
N PRO A 511 39.31 -26.91 -11.52
CA PRO A 511 38.15 -26.09 -11.82
C PRO A 511 36.81 -26.82 -11.77
N GLU A 512 36.80 -28.09 -12.20
CA GLU A 512 35.62 -28.95 -12.18
C GLU A 512 35.23 -29.34 -10.74
N GLN A 513 36.20 -29.66 -9.90
CA GLN A 513 35.96 -29.92 -8.47
C GLN A 513 35.43 -28.65 -7.76
N LEU A 514 35.98 -27.47 -8.07
CA LEU A 514 35.48 -26.19 -7.51
C LEU A 514 34.02 -25.93 -7.90
N HIS A 515 33.67 -26.19 -9.15
CA HIS A 515 32.28 -26.06 -9.60
C HIS A 515 31.33 -26.97 -8.77
N TRP A 516 31.68 -28.24 -8.56
CA TRP A 516 30.91 -29.14 -7.74
C TRP A 516 30.84 -28.72 -6.27
N LEU A 517 31.92 -28.23 -5.70
CA LEU A 517 31.93 -27.68 -4.33
C LEU A 517 31.02 -26.45 -4.20
N GLU A 518 30.94 -25.63 -5.23
CA GLU A 518 30.01 -24.50 -5.25
C GLU A 518 28.55 -24.94 -5.33
N MET A 519 28.24 -25.98 -6.13
CA MET A 519 26.89 -26.57 -6.16
C MET A 519 26.51 -27.18 -4.80
N ILE A 520 27.43 -27.87 -4.14
CA ILE A 520 27.26 -28.43 -2.78
C ILE A 520 27.00 -27.29 -1.78
N ARG A 521 27.79 -26.22 -1.82
CA ARG A 521 27.60 -25.02 -0.98
C ARG A 521 26.21 -24.43 -1.15
N ASP A 522 25.76 -24.27 -2.40
CA ASP A 522 24.45 -23.68 -2.68
C ASP A 522 23.31 -24.60 -2.22
N HIS A 523 23.49 -25.91 -2.33
CA HIS A 523 22.56 -26.88 -1.77
C HIS A 523 22.49 -26.80 -0.24
N ILE A 524 23.63 -26.75 0.45
CA ILE A 524 23.71 -26.59 1.91
C ILE A 524 23.04 -25.27 2.35
N ALA A 525 23.26 -24.19 1.62
CA ALA A 525 22.63 -22.91 1.90
C ALA A 525 21.10 -22.95 1.82
N ALA A 526 20.55 -23.81 0.96
CA ALA A 526 19.12 -23.96 0.78
C ALA A 526 18.49 -25.00 1.74
N ASN A 527 19.23 -26.08 2.09
CA ASN A 527 18.71 -27.28 2.75
C ASN A 527 19.34 -27.60 4.11
N LEU A 528 20.32 -26.79 4.59
CA LEU A 528 21.07 -26.94 5.85
C LEU A 528 22.00 -28.14 5.90
N GLY A 529 22.18 -28.82 4.81
CA GLY A 529 23.07 -29.98 4.70
C GLY A 529 22.97 -30.63 3.33
N ILE A 530 23.80 -31.61 3.08
CA ILE A 530 23.76 -32.45 1.90
C ILE A 530 24.03 -33.92 2.28
N GLU A 531 23.24 -34.83 1.72
CA GLU A 531 23.39 -36.26 1.86
C GLU A 531 23.74 -36.88 0.51
N PRO A 532 24.30 -38.12 0.47
CA PRO A 532 24.62 -38.79 -0.78
C PRO A 532 23.43 -38.92 -1.74
N ASP A 533 22.23 -39.11 -1.21
CA ASP A 533 20.99 -39.25 -2.00
C ASP A 533 20.61 -37.95 -2.74
N ASP A 534 21.03 -36.76 -2.24
CA ASP A 534 20.74 -35.47 -2.87
C ASP A 534 21.38 -35.37 -4.26
N PHE A 535 22.47 -36.07 -4.52
CA PHE A 535 23.13 -36.07 -5.81
C PHE A 535 22.31 -36.73 -6.92
N GLU A 536 21.28 -37.49 -6.58
CA GLU A 536 20.34 -38.08 -7.54
C GLU A 536 19.23 -37.11 -8.01
N TYR A 537 19.17 -35.90 -7.42
CA TYR A 537 18.19 -34.87 -7.75
C TYR A 537 18.82 -33.65 -8.41
N ALA A 538 17.98 -32.79 -8.97
CA ALA A 538 18.44 -31.52 -9.51
C ALA A 538 19.03 -30.60 -8.40
N PRO A 539 20.10 -29.85 -8.71
CA PRO A 539 20.75 -29.69 -10.03
C PRO A 539 21.79 -30.79 -10.34
N PHE A 540 22.20 -31.60 -9.39
CA PHE A 540 23.33 -32.53 -9.49
C PHE A 540 23.15 -33.60 -10.56
N ASN A 541 21.95 -34.19 -10.66
CA ASN A 541 21.68 -35.26 -11.62
C ASN A 541 21.86 -34.83 -13.08
N SER A 542 21.62 -33.57 -13.38
CA SER A 542 21.81 -33.01 -14.73
C SER A 542 23.27 -32.91 -15.16
N GLU A 543 24.19 -32.94 -14.19
CA GLU A 543 25.65 -32.89 -14.40
C GLU A 543 26.36 -34.24 -14.17
N GLY A 544 25.60 -35.33 -13.98
CA GLY A 544 26.12 -36.68 -13.85
C GLY A 544 26.00 -37.30 -12.45
N GLY A 545 25.37 -36.57 -11.51
CA GLY A 545 24.95 -37.10 -10.19
C GLY A 545 26.08 -37.65 -9.34
N LEU A 546 25.72 -38.61 -8.47
CA LEU A 546 26.64 -39.24 -7.54
C LEU A 546 27.84 -39.92 -8.26
N GLY A 547 27.62 -40.49 -9.45
CA GLY A 547 28.70 -41.14 -10.22
C GLY A 547 29.79 -40.14 -10.64
N LYS A 548 29.41 -38.98 -11.09
CA LYS A 548 30.34 -37.92 -11.52
C LYS A 548 31.12 -37.34 -10.34
N VAL A 549 30.47 -37.01 -9.25
CA VAL A 549 31.13 -36.43 -8.07
C VAL A 549 32.08 -37.47 -7.43
N HIS A 550 31.70 -38.75 -7.42
CA HIS A 550 32.60 -39.81 -6.96
C HIS A 550 33.83 -39.98 -7.88
N GLN A 551 33.67 -39.80 -9.19
CA GLN A 551 34.79 -39.82 -10.12
C GLN A 551 35.79 -38.65 -9.86
N LEU A 552 35.28 -37.49 -9.43
CA LEU A 552 36.09 -36.28 -9.18
C LEU A 552 36.82 -36.33 -7.82
N PHE A 553 36.18 -36.83 -6.78
CA PHE A 553 36.71 -36.81 -5.41
C PHE A 553 37.18 -38.19 -4.90
N GLY A 554 36.81 -39.27 -5.58
CA GLY A 554 37.20 -40.61 -5.21
C GLY A 554 36.81 -41.00 -3.79
N ALA A 555 37.73 -41.62 -3.07
CA ALA A 555 37.53 -42.07 -1.68
C ALA A 555 37.40 -40.90 -0.68
N GLU A 556 37.80 -39.69 -1.06
CA GLU A 556 37.74 -38.49 -0.19
C GLU A 556 36.34 -37.84 -0.19
N LEU A 557 35.44 -38.21 -1.10
CA LEU A 557 34.11 -37.63 -1.22
C LEU A 557 33.34 -37.55 0.11
N GLY A 558 33.34 -38.66 0.87
CA GLY A 558 32.65 -38.73 2.16
C GLY A 558 33.22 -37.75 3.18
N GLN A 559 34.55 -37.59 3.21
CA GLN A 559 35.23 -36.62 4.10
C GLN A 559 34.92 -35.17 3.68
N VAL A 560 34.89 -34.89 2.37
CA VAL A 560 34.55 -33.57 1.84
C VAL A 560 33.10 -33.20 2.20
N ILE A 561 32.16 -34.10 2.01
CA ILE A 561 30.74 -33.89 2.36
C ILE A 561 30.59 -33.61 3.87
N GLU A 562 31.22 -34.47 4.71
CA GLU A 562 31.15 -34.33 6.16
C GLU A 562 31.79 -32.99 6.63
N ALA A 563 32.95 -32.62 6.06
CA ALA A 563 33.62 -31.37 6.36
C ALA A 563 32.78 -30.16 5.94
N MET A 564 32.20 -30.17 4.74
CA MET A 564 31.33 -29.11 4.27
C MET A 564 30.06 -28.96 5.12
N ASN A 565 29.39 -30.06 5.44
CA ASN A 565 28.23 -30.04 6.34
C ASN A 565 28.57 -29.47 7.72
N ARG A 566 29.73 -29.81 8.28
CA ARG A 566 30.15 -29.33 9.59
C ARG A 566 30.57 -27.87 9.57
N GLU A 567 31.40 -27.47 8.62
CA GLU A 567 32.04 -26.15 8.61
C GLU A 567 31.13 -25.06 8.03
N LEU A 568 30.28 -25.40 7.03
CA LEU A 568 29.43 -24.42 6.37
C LEU A 568 28.14 -24.09 7.17
N VAL A 569 27.59 -25.06 7.87
CA VAL A 569 26.39 -24.90 8.73
C VAL A 569 26.76 -24.28 10.09
N ALA A 570 28.00 -24.20 10.46
CA ALA A 570 28.50 -23.76 11.76
C ALA A 570 28.18 -22.28 12.17
#